data_9221a2ac75feb872092d74a69f9bcbe8
#
_entry.id   9221a2ac75feb872092d74a69f9bcbe8
#
_cell.length_a   1.000
_cell.length_b   1.000
_cell.length_c   1.000
_cell.angle_alpha   90.00
_cell.angle_beta   90.00
_cell.angle_gamma   90.00
#
_symmetry.space_group_name_H-M   'P 1'
#
loop_
_entity.id
_entity.type
_entity.pdbx_description
1 polymer ?
#
loop_
_entity_poly.entity_id
_entity_poly.type
_entity_poly.pdbx_seq_one_letter_code
_entity_poly.pdbx_strand_id
1 'polypeptide(L)'
;DAVARVMKSEGGFIWACKNYDGDVMSDMISSACGSLAMMTSVLVSPQGYYEYEAAHGTVQRHYYKHLKGEETSTNSVATIFAWSGALRKRGELDQIPELVNFADKLEKACLTTIESGKMTKDLALITTLEDPTVLNSEEFIKAVRTNLEERLA
;
A
#
# COMPACT_ATOMS: atom_id res chain seq x y z
N ASP A 1 -13.31 1.85 25.83
CA ASP A 1 -12.28 2.74 26.41
C ASP A 1 -10.93 2.63 25.71
N ALA A 2 -10.42 1.43 25.35
CA ALA A 2 -9.12 1.26 24.67
C ALA A 2 -9.06 2.00 23.33
N VAL A 3 -10.06 1.85 22.46
CA VAL A 3 -10.16 2.55 21.17
C VAL A 3 -10.12 4.07 21.36
N ALA A 4 -10.93 4.59 22.30
CA ALA A 4 -10.98 6.02 22.56
C ALA A 4 -9.63 6.58 23.05
N ARG A 5 -8.90 5.77 23.82
CA ARG A 5 -7.56 6.14 24.31
C ARG A 5 -6.53 6.14 23.17
N VAL A 6 -6.56 5.11 22.34
CA VAL A 6 -5.66 4.99 21.16
C VAL A 6 -5.87 6.15 20.20
N MET A 7 -7.12 6.45 19.84
CA MET A 7 -7.47 7.53 18.90
C MET A 7 -7.08 8.94 19.39
N LYS A 8 -6.89 9.11 20.69
CA LYS A 8 -6.47 10.38 21.31
C LYS A 8 -4.98 10.43 21.65
N SER A 9 -4.24 9.37 21.40
CA SER A 9 -2.82 9.28 21.74
C SER A 9 -1.94 9.84 20.64
N GLU A 10 -0.73 10.24 21.03
CA GLU A 10 0.33 10.62 20.09
C GLU A 10 1.12 9.40 19.55
N GLY A 11 0.69 8.17 19.85
CA GLY A 11 1.36 6.95 19.46
C GLY A 11 2.45 6.52 20.47
N GLY A 12 3.47 5.78 19.97
CA GLY A 12 4.58 5.31 20.81
C GLY A 12 4.27 4.03 21.61
N PHE A 13 3.27 3.25 21.20
CA PHE A 13 2.90 1.99 21.84
C PHE A 13 2.52 0.92 20.80
N ILE A 14 2.51 -0.33 21.22
CA ILE A 14 1.99 -1.46 20.44
C ILE A 14 0.62 -1.84 21.02
N TRP A 15 -0.36 -1.91 20.14
CA TRP A 15 -1.71 -2.35 20.51
C TRP A 15 -1.93 -3.80 20.08
N ALA A 16 -1.81 -4.74 21.03
CA ALA A 16 -2.09 -6.14 20.80
C ALA A 16 -3.60 -6.41 20.82
N CYS A 17 -4.14 -6.86 19.70
CA CYS A 17 -5.53 -7.24 19.55
C CYS A 17 -5.67 -8.72 19.23
N LYS A 18 -6.84 -9.31 19.55
CA LYS A 18 -7.24 -10.57 18.94
C LYS A 18 -7.46 -10.36 17.44
N ASN A 19 -7.33 -11.44 16.64
CA ASN A 19 -7.33 -11.36 15.18
C ASN A 19 -8.47 -10.51 14.61
N TYR A 20 -9.72 -10.85 14.92
CA TYR A 20 -10.88 -10.12 14.42
C TYR A 20 -10.91 -8.65 14.90
N ASP A 21 -10.61 -8.41 16.18
CA ASP A 21 -10.59 -7.04 16.72
C ASP A 21 -9.47 -6.22 16.07
N GLY A 22 -8.33 -6.85 15.76
CA GLY A 22 -7.21 -6.24 15.06
C GLY A 22 -7.59 -5.86 13.62
N ASP A 23 -8.23 -6.75 12.89
CA ASP A 23 -8.70 -6.52 11.52
C ASP A 23 -9.66 -5.31 11.48
N VAL A 24 -10.67 -5.30 12.36
CA VAL A 24 -11.64 -4.19 12.42
C VAL A 24 -10.96 -2.88 12.81
N MET A 25 -10.07 -2.89 13.80
CA MET A 25 -9.43 -1.67 14.28
C MET A 25 -8.42 -1.10 13.28
N SER A 26 -7.63 -1.94 12.61
CA SER A 26 -6.70 -1.50 11.59
C SER A 26 -7.41 -0.88 10.38
N ASP A 27 -8.50 -1.49 9.92
CA ASP A 27 -9.33 -0.96 8.84
C ASP A 27 -9.95 0.40 9.19
N MET A 28 -10.46 0.54 10.41
CA MET A 28 -11.03 1.81 10.88
C MET A 28 -9.98 2.92 10.91
N ILE A 29 -8.80 2.64 11.46
CA ILE A 29 -7.72 3.63 11.55
C ILE A 29 -7.20 3.99 10.15
N SER A 30 -6.97 3.00 9.29
CA SER A 30 -6.52 3.23 7.92
C SER A 30 -7.52 4.07 7.13
N SER A 31 -8.81 3.78 7.26
CA SER A 31 -9.87 4.55 6.60
C SER A 31 -9.97 5.99 7.12
N ALA A 32 -9.67 6.22 8.39
CA ALA A 32 -9.66 7.57 8.98
C ALA A 32 -8.43 8.39 8.54
N CYS A 33 -7.31 7.73 8.22
CA CYS A 33 -6.07 8.39 7.80
C CYS A 33 -5.91 8.51 6.28
N GLY A 34 -6.76 7.82 5.49
CA GLY A 34 -6.64 7.85 4.04
C GLY A 34 -7.45 6.75 3.35
N SER A 35 -6.81 6.00 2.45
CA SER A 35 -7.43 4.90 1.71
C SER A 35 -7.01 3.55 2.26
N LEU A 36 -7.98 2.68 2.51
CA LEU A 36 -7.76 1.26 2.83
C LEU A 36 -6.91 0.55 1.75
N ALA A 37 -7.03 1.00 0.50
CA ALA A 37 -6.25 0.47 -0.62
C ALA A 37 -4.73 0.76 -0.55
N MET A 38 -4.27 1.50 0.44
CA MET A 38 -2.85 1.75 0.72
C MET A 38 -2.32 0.90 1.87
N MET A 39 -3.18 0.17 2.57
CA MET A 39 -2.80 -0.63 3.73
C MET A 39 -2.23 -1.99 3.31
N THR A 40 -1.15 -2.38 3.97
CA THR A 40 -0.55 -3.72 3.87
C THR A 40 -0.67 -4.46 5.18
N SER A 41 -0.68 -5.78 5.11
CA SER A 41 -0.64 -6.68 6.26
C SER A 41 0.62 -7.54 6.21
N VAL A 42 1.15 -7.87 7.38
CA VAL A 42 2.30 -8.76 7.53
C VAL A 42 1.96 -9.79 8.59
N LEU A 43 1.94 -11.06 8.19
CA LEU A 43 1.78 -12.17 9.10
C LEU A 43 3.16 -12.74 9.44
N VAL A 44 3.38 -13.00 10.73
CA VAL A 44 4.66 -13.51 11.23
C VAL A 44 4.40 -14.76 12.06
N SER A 45 4.99 -15.89 11.65
CA SER A 45 4.90 -17.11 12.43
C SER A 45 5.84 -17.08 13.64
N PRO A 46 5.58 -17.89 14.69
CA PRO A 46 6.51 -18.02 15.82
C PRO A 46 7.91 -18.51 15.42
N GLN A 47 8.04 -19.15 14.27
CA GLN A 47 9.32 -19.63 13.72
C GLN A 47 10.06 -18.58 12.89
N GLY A 48 9.48 -17.38 12.71
CA GLY A 48 10.10 -16.28 11.97
C GLY A 48 9.88 -16.34 10.46
N TYR A 49 8.82 -16.99 9.98
CA TYR A 49 8.37 -16.87 8.60
C TYR A 49 7.48 -15.65 8.45
N TYR A 50 7.58 -14.98 7.30
CA TYR A 50 6.87 -13.76 6.99
C TYR A 50 6.01 -13.94 5.75
N GLU A 51 4.78 -13.47 5.81
CA GLU A 51 3.87 -13.34 4.67
C GLU A 51 3.43 -11.88 4.55
N TYR A 52 3.51 -11.33 3.35
CA TYR A 52 3.15 -9.95 3.04
C TYR A 52 1.97 -9.94 2.09
N GLU A 53 0.94 -9.19 2.41
CA GLU A 53 -0.26 -9.09 1.59
C GLU A 53 -0.80 -7.65 1.53
N ALA A 54 -1.64 -7.37 0.53
CA ALA A 54 -2.51 -6.21 0.58
C ALA A 54 -3.64 -6.49 1.56
N ALA A 55 -3.93 -5.56 2.46
CA ALA A 55 -4.95 -5.74 3.49
C ALA A 55 -6.40 -5.71 2.95
N HIS A 56 -6.60 -5.40 1.68
CA HIS A 56 -7.91 -5.40 1.03
C HIS A 56 -8.21 -6.71 0.28
N GLY A 57 -9.48 -6.98 -0.03
CA GLY A 57 -9.91 -8.16 -0.76
C GLY A 57 -9.52 -8.17 -2.26
N THR A 58 -9.99 -9.17 -2.98
CA THR A 58 -9.60 -9.51 -4.36
C THR A 58 -10.13 -8.56 -5.45
N VAL A 59 -10.94 -7.55 -5.11
CA VAL A 59 -11.46 -6.52 -6.02
C VAL A 59 -12.18 -7.09 -7.26
N GLN A 60 -12.92 -8.18 -7.09
CA GLN A 60 -13.56 -8.96 -8.17
C GLN A 60 -14.38 -8.11 -9.14
N ARG A 61 -15.05 -7.07 -8.65
CA ARG A 61 -15.87 -6.18 -9.50
C ARG A 61 -15.03 -5.51 -10.60
N HIS A 62 -13.80 -5.08 -10.30
CA HIS A 62 -12.90 -4.50 -11.30
C HIS A 62 -12.35 -5.57 -12.25
N TYR A 63 -12.07 -6.77 -11.74
CA TYR A 63 -11.65 -7.89 -12.58
C TYR A 63 -12.70 -8.27 -13.63
N TYR A 64 -13.98 -8.37 -13.24
CA TYR A 64 -15.07 -8.63 -14.18
C TYR A 64 -15.26 -7.53 -15.20
N LYS A 65 -15.01 -6.28 -14.87
CA LYS A 65 -14.99 -5.18 -15.84
C LYS A 65 -13.84 -5.34 -16.83
N HIS A 66 -12.65 -5.63 -16.33
CA HIS A 66 -11.48 -5.88 -17.18
C HIS A 66 -11.74 -7.02 -18.18
N LEU A 67 -12.35 -8.14 -17.76
CA LEU A 67 -12.70 -9.23 -18.64
C LEU A 67 -13.67 -8.83 -19.78
N LYS A 68 -14.44 -7.77 -19.58
CA LYS A 68 -15.34 -7.19 -20.60
C LYS A 68 -14.66 -6.14 -21.48
N GLY A 69 -13.37 -5.90 -21.30
CA GLY A 69 -12.63 -4.86 -22.00
C GLY A 69 -12.93 -3.44 -21.49
N GLU A 70 -13.58 -3.31 -20.32
CA GLU A 70 -13.84 -2.00 -19.72
C GLU A 70 -12.59 -1.49 -18.98
N GLU A 71 -12.36 -0.18 -19.07
CA GLU A 71 -11.30 0.48 -18.34
C GLU A 71 -11.57 0.48 -16.82
N THR A 72 -10.53 0.24 -16.02
CA THR A 72 -10.61 0.27 -14.56
C THR A 72 -9.52 1.13 -13.96
N SER A 73 -9.84 1.83 -12.86
CA SER A 73 -8.88 2.57 -12.06
C SER A 73 -8.84 1.94 -10.66
N THR A 74 -8.11 0.84 -10.54
CA THR A 74 -7.88 0.12 -9.29
C THR A 74 -6.55 0.56 -8.69
N ASN A 75 -6.56 0.90 -7.40
CA ASN A 75 -5.37 1.27 -6.67
C ASN A 75 -4.51 0.03 -6.37
N SER A 76 -3.29 0.01 -6.87
CA SER A 76 -2.32 -1.08 -6.69
C SER A 76 -1.26 -0.80 -5.61
N VAL A 77 -1.37 0.31 -4.87
CA VAL A 77 -0.35 0.74 -3.90
C VAL A 77 -0.11 -0.32 -2.83
N ALA A 78 -1.17 -0.87 -2.22
CA ALA A 78 -1.02 -1.89 -1.19
C ALA A 78 -0.31 -3.16 -1.72
N THR A 79 -0.61 -3.57 -2.96
CA THR A 79 0.09 -4.70 -3.59
C THR A 79 1.57 -4.39 -3.87
N ILE A 80 1.87 -3.18 -4.34
CA ILE A 80 3.27 -2.74 -4.55
C ILE A 80 4.01 -2.74 -3.21
N PHE A 81 3.40 -2.24 -2.15
CA PHE A 81 4.02 -2.18 -0.82
C PHE A 81 4.16 -3.55 -0.16
N ALA A 82 3.24 -4.49 -0.40
CA ALA A 82 3.40 -5.87 0.01
C ALA A 82 4.63 -6.50 -0.65
N TRP A 83 4.80 -6.31 -1.96
CA TRP A 83 5.99 -6.77 -2.67
C TRP A 83 7.27 -6.10 -2.19
N SER A 84 7.30 -4.78 -2.03
CA SER A 84 8.50 -4.08 -1.53
C SER A 84 8.87 -4.51 -0.12
N GLY A 85 7.88 -4.70 0.76
CA GLY A 85 8.09 -5.24 2.10
C GLY A 85 8.68 -6.64 2.09
N ALA A 86 8.16 -7.54 1.26
CA ALA A 86 8.68 -8.90 1.10
C ALA A 86 10.11 -8.91 0.53
N LEU A 87 10.40 -8.08 -0.47
CA LEU A 87 11.73 -7.95 -1.06
C LEU A 87 12.74 -7.38 -0.05
N ARG A 88 12.35 -6.34 0.70
CA ARG A 88 13.17 -5.79 1.77
C ARG A 88 13.50 -6.85 2.82
N LYS A 89 12.47 -7.58 3.28
CA LYS A 89 12.68 -8.65 4.27
C LYS A 89 13.56 -9.77 3.74
N ARG A 90 13.42 -10.14 2.50
CA ARG A 90 14.30 -11.13 1.86
C ARG A 90 15.74 -10.63 1.77
N GLY A 91 15.92 -9.36 1.39
CA GLY A 91 17.23 -8.72 1.36
C GLY A 91 17.91 -8.67 2.73
N GLU A 92 17.14 -8.39 3.79
CA GLU A 92 17.65 -8.44 5.17
C GLU A 92 18.09 -9.85 5.58
N LEU A 93 17.26 -10.85 5.31
CA LEU A 93 17.54 -12.25 5.68
C LEU A 93 18.74 -12.83 4.94
N ASP A 94 18.91 -12.50 3.67
CA ASP A 94 20.00 -12.99 2.82
C ASP A 94 21.22 -12.07 2.84
N GLN A 95 21.16 -10.95 3.56
CA GLN A 95 22.21 -9.94 3.60
C GLN A 95 22.55 -9.37 2.19
N ILE A 96 21.50 -9.08 1.39
CA ILE A 96 21.61 -8.49 0.05
C ILE A 96 21.14 -7.02 0.13
N PRO A 97 22.05 -6.06 0.41
CA PRO A 97 21.71 -4.65 0.59
C PRO A 97 21.13 -4.02 -0.69
N GLU A 98 21.50 -4.51 -1.87
CA GLU A 98 20.97 -4.05 -3.15
C GLU A 98 19.47 -4.31 -3.26
N LEU A 99 18.99 -5.45 -2.73
CA LEU A 99 17.57 -5.79 -2.72
C LEU A 99 16.79 -4.90 -1.76
N VAL A 100 17.36 -4.59 -0.59
CA VAL A 100 16.79 -3.64 0.36
C VAL A 100 16.67 -2.25 -0.29
N ASN A 101 17.75 -1.75 -0.91
CA ASN A 101 17.77 -0.45 -1.59
C ASN A 101 16.77 -0.40 -2.76
N PHE A 102 16.62 -1.49 -3.53
CA PHE A 102 15.60 -1.58 -4.58
C PHE A 102 14.19 -1.44 -4.01
N ALA A 103 13.88 -2.14 -2.91
CA ALA A 103 12.58 -2.06 -2.25
C ALA A 103 12.26 -0.64 -1.78
N ASP A 104 13.24 0.05 -1.18
CA ASP A 104 13.10 1.44 -0.74
C ASP A 104 12.86 2.40 -1.92
N LYS A 105 13.59 2.22 -3.02
CA LYS A 105 13.41 3.00 -4.25
C LYS A 105 12.02 2.77 -4.86
N LEU A 106 11.51 1.54 -4.85
CA LEU A 106 10.18 1.21 -5.34
C LEU A 106 9.08 1.90 -4.54
N GLU A 107 9.15 1.85 -3.21
CA GLU A 107 8.19 2.57 -2.36
C GLU A 107 8.25 4.08 -2.59
N LYS A 108 9.46 4.63 -2.63
CA LYS A 108 9.66 6.07 -2.88
C LYS A 108 9.16 6.48 -4.26
N ALA A 109 9.34 5.66 -5.29
CA ALA A 109 8.80 5.92 -6.63
C ALA A 109 7.27 5.97 -6.62
N CYS A 110 6.63 5.03 -5.91
CA CYS A 110 5.18 4.99 -5.76
C CYS A 110 4.65 6.26 -5.05
N LEU A 111 5.23 6.61 -3.91
CA LEU A 111 4.85 7.80 -3.14
C LEU A 111 5.04 9.09 -3.96
N THR A 112 6.21 9.25 -4.58
CA THR A 112 6.50 10.44 -5.40
C THR A 112 5.57 10.56 -6.60
N THR A 113 5.14 9.45 -7.21
CA THR A 113 4.15 9.46 -8.29
C THR A 113 2.83 10.04 -7.78
N ILE A 114 2.35 9.62 -6.61
CA ILE A 114 1.13 10.15 -6.00
C ILE A 114 1.31 11.62 -5.60
N GLU A 115 2.40 11.96 -4.93
CA GLU A 115 2.72 13.32 -4.49
C GLU A 115 2.83 14.31 -5.65
N SER A 116 3.22 13.84 -6.86
CA SER A 116 3.24 14.63 -8.09
C SER A 116 1.86 14.87 -8.70
N GLY A 117 0.79 14.39 -8.07
CA GLY A 117 -0.59 14.52 -8.52
C GLY A 117 -1.07 13.42 -9.47
N LYS A 118 -0.25 12.41 -9.78
CA LYS A 118 -0.61 11.27 -10.64
C LYS A 118 -1.11 10.12 -9.77
N MET A 119 -2.40 9.84 -9.83
CA MET A 119 -3.00 8.88 -8.91
C MET A 119 -4.23 8.18 -9.47
N THR A 120 -4.66 7.11 -8.82
CA THR A 120 -5.90 6.41 -9.14
C THR A 120 -7.13 7.16 -8.63
N LYS A 121 -8.29 6.82 -9.14
CA LYS A 121 -9.56 7.55 -8.89
C LYS A 121 -9.91 7.63 -7.41
N ASP A 122 -9.67 6.58 -6.62
CA ASP A 122 -9.95 6.56 -5.18
C ASP A 122 -9.11 7.60 -4.42
N LEU A 123 -7.83 7.73 -4.77
CA LEU A 123 -6.94 8.73 -4.17
C LEU A 123 -7.30 10.16 -4.63
N ALA A 124 -7.71 10.33 -5.88
CA ALA A 124 -8.13 11.62 -6.40
C ALA A 124 -9.41 12.16 -5.72
N LEU A 125 -10.23 11.28 -5.13
CA LEU A 125 -11.42 11.68 -4.38
C LEU A 125 -11.12 12.21 -2.97
N ILE A 126 -9.95 11.90 -2.42
CA ILE A 126 -9.57 12.26 -1.03
C ILE A 126 -8.36 13.19 -0.96
N THR A 127 -7.69 13.44 -2.08
CA THR A 127 -6.53 14.34 -2.12
C THR A 127 -6.92 15.79 -1.86
N THR A 128 -6.00 16.55 -1.30
CA THR A 128 -6.10 18.01 -1.14
C THR A 128 -5.49 18.78 -2.32
N LEU A 129 -4.94 18.09 -3.31
CA LEU A 129 -4.43 18.72 -4.53
C LEU A 129 -5.58 19.27 -5.37
N GLU A 130 -5.42 20.48 -5.92
CA GLU A 130 -6.48 21.18 -6.66
C GLU A 130 -6.79 20.53 -8.02
N ASP A 131 -5.81 19.92 -8.68
CA ASP A 131 -5.98 19.34 -10.03
C ASP A 131 -5.18 18.04 -10.20
N PRO A 132 -5.60 16.94 -9.55
CA PRO A 132 -4.92 15.67 -9.68
C PRO A 132 -5.19 15.03 -11.06
N THR A 133 -4.15 14.44 -11.65
CA THR A 133 -4.27 13.63 -12.86
C THR A 133 -4.76 12.22 -12.49
N VAL A 134 -6.00 11.92 -12.81
CA VAL A 134 -6.59 10.60 -12.56
C VAL A 134 -6.10 9.62 -13.62
N LEU A 135 -5.44 8.57 -13.18
CA LEU A 135 -4.90 7.50 -14.03
C LEU A 135 -5.73 6.22 -13.87
N ASN A 136 -5.84 5.45 -14.95
CA ASN A 136 -6.30 4.07 -14.86
C ASN A 136 -5.23 3.17 -14.24
N SER A 137 -5.57 1.90 -13.98
CA SER A 137 -4.67 0.96 -13.29
C SER A 137 -3.35 0.77 -14.02
N GLU A 138 -3.39 0.65 -15.35
CA GLU A 138 -2.19 0.42 -16.17
C GLU A 138 -1.32 1.68 -16.27
N GLU A 139 -1.92 2.83 -16.46
CA GLU A 139 -1.23 4.12 -16.52
C GLU A 139 -0.55 4.44 -15.20
N PHE A 140 -1.20 4.15 -14.07
CA PHE A 140 -0.62 4.35 -12.75
C PHE A 140 0.64 3.49 -12.55
N ILE A 141 0.57 2.20 -12.88
CA ILE A 141 1.72 1.29 -12.80
C ILE A 141 2.86 1.76 -13.71
N LYS A 142 2.56 2.22 -14.94
CA LYS A 142 3.55 2.78 -15.85
C LYS A 142 4.20 4.05 -15.31
N ALA A 143 3.43 4.94 -14.68
CA ALA A 143 3.96 6.14 -14.05
C ALA A 143 4.91 5.82 -12.87
N VAL A 144 4.54 4.85 -12.02
CA VAL A 144 5.41 4.36 -10.93
C VAL A 144 6.69 3.75 -11.51
N ARG A 145 6.57 2.92 -12.56
CA ARG A 145 7.72 2.32 -13.23
C ARG A 145 8.69 3.37 -13.76
N THR A 146 8.21 4.39 -14.47
CA THR A 146 9.06 5.47 -15.00
C THR A 146 9.83 6.16 -13.86
N ASN A 147 9.15 6.49 -12.76
CA ASN A 147 9.78 7.12 -11.61
C ASN A 147 10.82 6.19 -10.93
N LEU A 148 10.56 4.88 -10.92
CA LEU A 148 11.51 3.89 -10.42
C LEU A 148 12.75 3.79 -11.31
N GLU A 149 12.59 3.72 -12.63
CA GLU A 149 13.69 3.66 -13.59
C GLU A 149 14.62 4.86 -13.45
N GLU A 150 14.09 6.07 -13.29
CA GLU A 150 14.87 7.29 -13.02
C GLU A 150 15.67 7.21 -11.70
N ARG A 151 15.17 6.49 -10.70
CA ARG A 151 15.87 6.31 -9.41
C ARG A 151 16.90 5.19 -9.42
N LEU A 152 16.80 4.30 -10.39
CA LEU A 152 17.76 3.19 -10.56
C LEU A 152 18.94 3.56 -11.44
N ALA A 153 18.75 4.55 -12.33
CA ALA A 153 19.81 5.11 -13.15
C ALA A 153 20.85 5.88 -12.30
#